data_f21bb33326eb67c774ce99fd6e8bf613
#
_entry.id   f21bb33326eb67c774ce99fd6e8bf613
#
_cell.length_a   1.000
_cell.length_b   1.000
_cell.length_c   1.000
_cell.angle_alpha   90.00
_cell.angle_beta   90.00
_cell.angle_gamma   90.00
#
_symmetry.space_group_name_H-M   'P 1'
#
loop_
_entity.id
_entity.type
_entity.pdbx_description
1 polymer ?
#
loop_
_entity_poly.entity_id
_entity_poly.type
_entity_poly.pdbx_seq_one_letter_code
_entity_poly.pdbx_strand_id
1 'polypeptide(L)'
;MKHTKILFLLATVVLFVACGDANERYVRKAVKIMDRQGLYAQGERWEAAKAEALAAHPASHEEAVEIVQKALKVAGGKHSFILSADEVTDNDTSAWAMPSVELRDGIAVITLPAFGGNENDGRRYAATVLEALPDRLKGVVIDLRDNRGGNMYPMIAAVHRFLPDDDMLRFRSRKGTQPISCDFVMRSVGMERQPSIECPVAILTNEWTASSGEAVLICFRGMEKVKVFGSPTAGYASANMPFPLPDGSQLVLTTGCDVARTGEEFCDDPIVPDITTDTPQEDALLWLGSK
;
A
#
# COMPACT_ATOMS: atom_id res chain seq x y z
N MET A 1 -52.51 -33.21 -12.61
CA MET A 1 -51.74 -32.15 -13.30
C MET A 1 -51.72 -30.81 -12.57
N LYS A 2 -52.42 -30.62 -11.45
CA LYS A 2 -52.45 -29.32 -10.72
C LYS A 2 -51.36 -29.18 -9.62
N HIS A 3 -50.79 -30.27 -9.13
CA HIS A 3 -49.82 -30.26 -8.06
C HIS A 3 -48.37 -29.94 -8.52
N THR A 4 -47.99 -30.21 -9.76
CA THR A 4 -46.62 -29.98 -10.28
C THR A 4 -46.34 -28.49 -10.54
N LYS A 5 -47.37 -27.70 -10.87
CA LYS A 5 -47.18 -26.24 -11.10
C LYS A 5 -46.97 -25.45 -9.81
N ILE A 6 -47.55 -25.89 -8.70
CA ILE A 6 -47.38 -25.22 -7.39
C ILE A 6 -46.01 -25.50 -6.83
N LEU A 7 -45.46 -26.70 -7.03
CA LEU A 7 -44.09 -27.02 -6.56
C LEU A 7 -43.00 -26.23 -7.29
N PHE A 8 -43.18 -25.96 -8.60
CA PHE A 8 -42.23 -25.15 -9.38
C PHE A 8 -42.24 -23.67 -8.97
N LEU A 9 -43.40 -23.13 -8.61
CA LEU A 9 -43.53 -21.74 -8.16
C LEU A 9 -42.91 -21.53 -6.78
N LEU A 10 -43.05 -22.52 -5.87
CA LEU A 10 -42.41 -22.46 -4.54
C LEU A 10 -40.88 -22.56 -4.61
N ALA A 11 -40.33 -23.39 -5.52
CA ALA A 11 -38.89 -23.52 -5.71
C ALA A 11 -38.27 -22.23 -6.24
N THR A 12 -38.94 -21.53 -7.16
CA THR A 12 -38.45 -20.25 -7.72
C THR A 12 -38.49 -19.14 -6.69
N VAL A 13 -39.53 -19.05 -5.87
CA VAL A 13 -39.63 -18.03 -4.78
C VAL A 13 -38.59 -18.28 -3.69
N VAL A 14 -38.33 -19.55 -3.34
CA VAL A 14 -37.31 -19.89 -2.33
C VAL A 14 -35.90 -19.54 -2.83
N LEU A 15 -35.61 -19.74 -4.11
CA LEU A 15 -34.29 -19.33 -4.69
C LEU A 15 -34.10 -17.82 -4.71
N PHE A 16 -35.14 -17.04 -5.01
CA PHE A 16 -35.06 -15.57 -4.98
C PHE A 16 -34.86 -15.02 -3.54
N VAL A 17 -35.59 -15.57 -2.56
CA VAL A 17 -35.44 -15.17 -1.15
C VAL A 17 -34.06 -15.55 -0.61
N ALA A 18 -33.52 -16.72 -0.95
CA ALA A 18 -32.19 -17.14 -0.52
C ALA A 18 -31.08 -16.30 -1.15
N CYS A 19 -31.24 -15.84 -2.39
CA CYS A 19 -30.27 -15.01 -3.09
C CYS A 19 -30.27 -13.58 -2.51
N GLY A 20 -31.43 -12.98 -2.27
CA GLY A 20 -31.56 -11.67 -1.63
C GLY A 20 -30.92 -11.65 -0.23
N ASP A 21 -31.12 -12.71 0.56
CA ASP A 21 -30.52 -12.83 1.89
C ASP A 21 -28.97 -12.98 1.86
N ALA A 22 -28.44 -13.63 0.82
CA ALA A 22 -26.98 -13.73 0.61
C ALA A 22 -26.35 -12.37 0.25
N ASN A 23 -26.98 -11.62 -0.66
CA ASN A 23 -26.53 -10.31 -1.08
C ASN A 23 -26.58 -9.29 0.07
N GLU A 24 -27.65 -9.29 0.86
CA GLU A 24 -27.74 -8.46 2.05
C GLU A 24 -26.68 -8.83 3.11
N ARG A 25 -26.37 -10.11 3.30
CA ARG A 25 -25.31 -10.56 4.21
C ARG A 25 -23.93 -10.07 3.74
N TYR A 26 -23.68 -10.07 2.44
CA TYR A 26 -22.44 -9.52 1.85
C TYR A 26 -22.29 -8.04 2.21
N VAL A 27 -23.31 -7.21 1.95
CA VAL A 27 -23.32 -5.78 2.29
C VAL A 27 -23.12 -5.57 3.79
N ARG A 28 -23.89 -6.27 4.64
CA ARG A 28 -23.79 -6.15 6.11
C ARG A 28 -22.38 -6.51 6.61
N LYS A 29 -21.76 -7.54 6.04
CA LYS A 29 -20.39 -7.95 6.40
C LYS A 29 -19.39 -6.88 6.04
N ALA A 30 -19.42 -6.35 4.82
CA ALA A 30 -18.54 -5.29 4.35
C ALA A 30 -18.70 -4.00 5.18
N VAL A 31 -19.95 -3.56 5.39
CA VAL A 31 -20.25 -2.38 6.22
C VAL A 31 -19.73 -2.55 7.65
N LYS A 32 -19.89 -3.73 8.26
CA LYS A 32 -19.37 -4.02 9.60
C LYS A 32 -17.84 -3.93 9.67
N ILE A 33 -17.14 -4.35 8.62
CA ILE A 33 -15.68 -4.21 8.54
C ILE A 33 -15.30 -2.73 8.44
N MET A 34 -15.92 -1.99 7.51
CA MET A 34 -15.70 -0.56 7.31
C MET A 34 -15.95 0.25 8.60
N ASP A 35 -17.06 0.01 9.26
CA ASP A 35 -17.45 0.72 10.50
C ASP A 35 -16.41 0.56 11.62
N ARG A 36 -15.78 -0.63 11.71
CA ARG A 36 -14.80 -0.95 12.75
C ARG A 36 -13.38 -0.54 12.42
N GLN A 37 -12.99 -0.56 11.16
CA GLN A 37 -11.59 -0.49 10.73
C GLN A 37 -11.30 0.69 9.81
N GLY A 38 -12.31 1.22 9.09
CA GLY A 38 -12.11 2.27 8.09
C GLY A 38 -11.60 3.56 8.72
N LEU A 39 -10.57 4.14 8.14
CA LEU A 39 -9.92 5.35 8.62
C LEU A 39 -10.92 6.52 8.72
N TYR A 40 -11.77 6.68 7.70
CA TYR A 40 -12.76 7.76 7.59
C TYR A 40 -14.18 7.33 8.01
N ALA A 41 -14.34 6.10 8.55
CA ALA A 41 -15.63 5.56 8.96
C ALA A 41 -16.11 6.17 10.29
N GLN A 42 -16.34 7.48 10.30
CA GLN A 42 -16.83 8.26 11.43
C GLN A 42 -17.51 9.56 10.97
N GLY A 43 -18.33 10.12 11.84
CA GLY A 43 -19.08 11.37 11.59
C GLY A 43 -20.29 11.19 10.68
N GLU A 44 -21.01 12.29 10.45
CA GLU A 44 -22.32 12.29 9.78
C GLU A 44 -22.28 11.69 8.36
N ARG A 45 -21.19 11.95 7.61
CA ARG A 45 -21.04 11.44 6.25
C ARG A 45 -20.97 9.91 6.21
N TRP A 46 -20.25 9.31 7.17
CA TRP A 46 -20.18 7.85 7.28
C TRP A 46 -21.52 7.27 7.76
N GLU A 47 -22.13 7.83 8.78
CA GLU A 47 -23.40 7.33 9.32
C GLU A 47 -24.51 7.35 8.24
N ALA A 48 -24.53 8.38 7.38
CA ALA A 48 -25.44 8.43 6.24
C ALA A 48 -25.17 7.34 5.21
N ALA A 49 -23.91 7.16 4.79
CA ALA A 49 -23.51 6.11 3.82
C ALA A 49 -23.77 4.71 4.37
N LYS A 50 -23.51 4.49 5.65
CA LYS A 50 -23.78 3.24 6.36
C LYS A 50 -25.28 2.94 6.42
N ALA A 51 -26.11 3.92 6.75
CA ALA A 51 -27.56 3.76 6.79
C ALA A 51 -28.14 3.46 5.40
N GLU A 52 -27.67 4.16 4.35
CA GLU A 52 -28.06 3.90 2.97
C GLU A 52 -27.70 2.46 2.56
N ALA A 53 -26.47 2.03 2.80
CA ALA A 53 -26.03 0.67 2.45
C ALA A 53 -26.81 -0.42 3.19
N LEU A 54 -27.10 -0.22 4.48
CA LEU A 54 -27.82 -1.21 5.30
C LEU A 54 -29.33 -1.27 5.00
N ALA A 55 -29.92 -0.20 4.45
CA ALA A 55 -31.32 -0.16 4.03
C ALA A 55 -31.54 -0.72 2.61
N ALA A 56 -30.47 -0.95 1.87
CA ALA A 56 -30.55 -1.46 0.51
C ALA A 56 -30.92 -2.95 0.48
N HIS A 57 -31.72 -3.35 -0.53
CA HIS A 57 -32.13 -4.72 -0.80
C HIS A 57 -31.65 -5.15 -2.18
N PRO A 58 -30.33 -5.45 -2.35
CA PRO A 58 -29.75 -5.73 -3.67
C PRO A 58 -30.37 -6.98 -4.31
N ALA A 59 -30.87 -6.83 -5.55
CA ALA A 59 -31.48 -7.90 -6.31
C ALA A 59 -30.43 -8.87 -6.90
N SER A 60 -29.17 -8.41 -7.06
CA SER A 60 -28.07 -9.19 -7.60
C SER A 60 -26.80 -9.00 -6.77
N HIS A 61 -25.83 -9.89 -6.97
CA HIS A 61 -24.50 -9.74 -6.34
C HIS A 61 -23.76 -8.51 -6.88
N GLU A 62 -23.89 -8.20 -8.16
CA GLU A 62 -23.31 -7.02 -8.78
C GLU A 62 -23.82 -5.72 -8.10
N GLU A 63 -25.13 -5.62 -7.88
CA GLU A 63 -25.73 -4.49 -7.15
C GLU A 63 -25.22 -4.43 -5.69
N ALA A 64 -25.02 -5.57 -5.03
CA ALA A 64 -24.45 -5.62 -3.69
C ALA A 64 -23.00 -5.10 -3.66
N VAL A 65 -22.18 -5.44 -4.66
CA VAL A 65 -20.82 -4.93 -4.82
C VAL A 65 -20.82 -3.41 -5.05
N GLU A 66 -21.70 -2.88 -5.90
CA GLU A 66 -21.83 -1.43 -6.15
C GLU A 66 -22.19 -0.66 -4.86
N ILE A 67 -23.13 -1.18 -4.06
CA ILE A 67 -23.52 -0.61 -2.78
C ILE A 67 -22.30 -0.56 -1.83
N VAL A 68 -21.55 -1.66 -1.75
CA VAL A 68 -20.34 -1.73 -0.91
C VAL A 68 -19.27 -0.77 -1.42
N GLN A 69 -19.03 -0.66 -2.73
CA GLN A 69 -18.06 0.28 -3.31
C GLN A 69 -18.40 1.74 -3.00
N LYS A 70 -19.69 2.09 -3.03
CA LYS A 70 -20.16 3.44 -2.64
C LYS A 70 -19.83 3.76 -1.18
N ALA A 71 -20.15 2.84 -0.26
CA ALA A 71 -19.84 2.99 1.15
C ALA A 71 -18.33 3.00 1.41
N LEU A 72 -17.55 2.19 0.66
CA LEU A 72 -16.11 2.06 0.78
C LEU A 72 -15.38 3.36 0.46
N LYS A 73 -15.80 4.11 -0.56
CA LYS A 73 -15.25 5.44 -0.88
C LYS A 73 -15.38 6.43 0.28
N VAL A 74 -16.43 6.29 1.08
CA VAL A 74 -16.64 7.16 2.25
C VAL A 74 -15.81 6.67 3.44
N ALA A 75 -15.76 5.35 3.68
CA ALA A 75 -15.10 4.75 4.84
C ALA A 75 -13.57 4.71 4.74
N GLY A 76 -13.05 4.53 3.51
CA GLY A 76 -11.64 4.27 3.27
C GLY A 76 -10.97 5.20 2.26
N GLY A 77 -11.67 6.19 1.69
CA GLY A 77 -11.08 7.14 0.74
C GLY A 77 -10.68 6.51 -0.62
N LYS A 78 -9.79 7.20 -1.33
CA LYS A 78 -9.40 6.84 -2.71
C LYS A 78 -8.55 5.57 -2.83
N HIS A 79 -7.81 5.22 -1.78
CA HIS A 79 -6.88 4.09 -1.78
C HIS A 79 -7.59 2.74 -1.46
N SER A 80 -8.88 2.78 -1.09
CA SER A 80 -9.66 1.58 -0.80
C SER A 80 -10.37 1.04 -2.03
N PHE A 81 -10.38 -0.29 -2.19
CA PHE A 81 -10.98 -0.98 -3.33
C PHE A 81 -11.41 -2.42 -2.97
N ILE A 82 -12.13 -3.07 -3.88
CA ILE A 82 -12.47 -4.49 -3.77
C ILE A 82 -11.65 -5.24 -4.81
N LEU A 83 -10.91 -6.28 -4.38
CA LEU A 83 -10.34 -7.28 -5.25
C LEU A 83 -11.35 -8.40 -5.43
N SER A 84 -11.72 -8.72 -6.65
CA SER A 84 -12.57 -9.89 -6.96
C SER A 84 -11.87 -11.20 -6.56
N ALA A 85 -12.61 -12.28 -6.42
CA ALA A 85 -12.05 -13.59 -6.08
C ALA A 85 -10.99 -14.06 -7.10
N ASP A 86 -11.20 -13.75 -8.39
CA ASP A 86 -10.25 -14.07 -9.45
C ASP A 86 -8.97 -13.24 -9.32
N GLU A 87 -9.06 -11.94 -9.06
CA GLU A 87 -7.91 -11.08 -8.83
C GLU A 87 -7.11 -11.46 -7.57
N VAL A 88 -7.77 -11.98 -6.53
CA VAL A 88 -7.09 -12.50 -5.32
C VAL A 88 -6.22 -13.70 -5.66
N THR A 89 -6.70 -14.60 -6.53
CA THR A 89 -5.94 -15.77 -6.97
C THR A 89 -4.84 -15.42 -7.97
N ASP A 90 -5.07 -14.45 -8.84
CA ASP A 90 -4.10 -14.01 -9.85
C ASP A 90 -2.97 -13.13 -9.27
N ASN A 91 -3.20 -12.47 -8.15
CA ASN A 91 -2.17 -11.65 -7.48
C ASN A 91 -0.92 -12.44 -7.05
N ASP A 92 -1.03 -13.76 -6.88
CA ASP A 92 0.11 -14.65 -6.63
C ASP A 92 1.01 -14.83 -7.87
N THR A 93 0.55 -14.43 -9.07
CA THR A 93 1.25 -14.62 -10.35
C THR A 93 1.62 -13.32 -11.05
N SER A 94 1.26 -12.15 -10.49
CA SER A 94 1.58 -10.85 -11.10
C SER A 94 3.09 -10.67 -11.26
N ALA A 95 3.54 -10.37 -12.49
CA ALA A 95 4.94 -10.11 -12.78
C ALA A 95 5.41 -8.85 -12.04
N TRP A 96 6.36 -9.01 -11.15
CA TRP A 96 7.10 -7.94 -10.49
C TRP A 96 8.57 -8.00 -10.91
N ALA A 97 9.26 -6.86 -10.90
CA ALA A 97 10.64 -6.77 -11.32
C ALA A 97 11.60 -6.85 -10.12
N MET A 98 12.78 -7.42 -10.34
CA MET A 98 13.86 -7.38 -9.35
C MET A 98 14.46 -5.96 -9.29
N PRO A 99 14.94 -5.51 -8.12
CA PRO A 99 15.70 -4.27 -8.02
C PRO A 99 17.05 -4.40 -8.71
N SER A 100 17.65 -3.27 -9.05
CA SER A 100 18.99 -3.23 -9.61
C SER A 100 19.88 -2.21 -8.90
N VAL A 101 21.19 -2.43 -8.95
CA VAL A 101 22.19 -1.52 -8.39
C VAL A 101 23.26 -1.27 -9.46
N GLU A 102 23.49 0.00 -9.78
CA GLU A 102 24.62 0.45 -10.57
C GLU A 102 25.61 1.22 -9.71
N LEU A 103 26.90 0.95 -9.84
CA LEU A 103 27.95 1.68 -9.17
C LEU A 103 28.68 2.61 -10.14
N ARG A 104 28.68 3.92 -9.85
CA ARG A 104 29.31 4.96 -10.68
C ARG A 104 30.13 5.89 -9.78
N ASP A 105 31.45 5.90 -9.92
CA ASP A 105 32.37 6.82 -9.22
C ASP A 105 32.21 6.86 -7.69
N GLY A 106 31.79 5.73 -7.09
CA GLY A 106 31.55 5.59 -5.66
C GLY A 106 30.13 5.97 -5.23
N ILE A 107 29.23 6.26 -6.17
CA ILE A 107 27.80 6.47 -5.94
C ILE A 107 27.05 5.19 -6.37
N ALA A 108 26.13 4.70 -5.54
CA ALA A 108 25.22 3.62 -5.89
C ALA A 108 23.91 4.22 -6.43
N VAL A 109 23.44 3.74 -7.57
CA VAL A 109 22.09 4.02 -8.10
C VAL A 109 21.27 2.75 -7.93
N ILE A 110 20.30 2.79 -7.02
CA ILE A 110 19.42 1.68 -6.65
C ILE A 110 18.05 1.95 -7.27
N THR A 111 17.63 1.11 -8.22
CA THR A 111 16.24 1.15 -8.72
C THR A 111 15.39 0.16 -7.92
N LEU A 112 14.34 0.65 -7.29
CA LEU A 112 13.40 -0.13 -6.49
C LEU A 112 12.03 -0.20 -7.20
N PRO A 113 11.75 -1.23 -8.01
CA PRO A 113 10.43 -1.41 -8.58
C PRO A 113 9.39 -1.86 -7.55
N ALA A 114 8.10 -1.77 -7.91
CA ALA A 114 7.00 -2.32 -7.13
C ALA A 114 7.22 -3.83 -6.85
N PHE A 115 6.78 -4.29 -5.67
CA PHE A 115 6.98 -5.68 -5.25
C PHE A 115 5.66 -6.35 -4.85
N GLY A 116 5.32 -7.48 -5.50
CA GLY A 116 4.11 -8.27 -5.25
C GLY A 116 4.37 -9.77 -4.99
N GLY A 117 5.65 -10.17 -4.80
CA GLY A 117 6.02 -11.58 -4.61
C GLY A 117 5.77 -12.13 -3.20
N ASN A 118 6.01 -13.43 -3.03
CA ASN A 118 5.92 -14.12 -1.75
C ASN A 118 7.13 -13.80 -0.83
N GLU A 119 7.18 -14.43 0.35
CA GLU A 119 8.23 -14.19 1.36
C GLU A 119 9.65 -14.51 0.84
N ASN A 120 9.83 -15.63 0.11
CA ASN A 120 11.13 -15.98 -0.46
C ASN A 120 11.57 -14.99 -1.54
N ASP A 121 10.64 -14.51 -2.34
CA ASP A 121 10.87 -13.48 -3.34
C ASP A 121 11.24 -12.14 -2.68
N GLY A 122 10.58 -11.78 -1.58
CA GLY A 122 10.89 -10.60 -0.81
C GLY A 122 12.30 -10.61 -0.22
N ARG A 123 12.74 -11.77 0.27
CA ARG A 123 14.13 -11.96 0.73
C ARG A 123 15.12 -11.79 -0.43
N ARG A 124 14.84 -12.40 -1.59
CA ARG A 124 15.69 -12.24 -2.79
C ARG A 124 15.74 -10.79 -3.27
N TYR A 125 14.59 -10.11 -3.27
CA TYR A 125 14.51 -8.70 -3.63
C TYR A 125 15.46 -7.86 -2.76
N ALA A 126 15.38 -7.96 -1.44
CA ALA A 126 16.25 -7.23 -0.54
C ALA A 126 17.72 -7.66 -0.68
N ALA A 127 18.01 -8.97 -0.77
CA ALA A 127 19.36 -9.50 -0.92
C ALA A 127 20.05 -8.99 -2.19
N THR A 128 19.33 -8.88 -3.32
CA THR A 128 19.87 -8.36 -4.59
C THR A 128 20.52 -6.98 -4.42
N VAL A 129 19.90 -6.09 -3.65
CA VAL A 129 20.47 -4.76 -3.37
C VAL A 129 21.62 -4.87 -2.38
N LEU A 130 21.40 -5.57 -1.26
CA LEU A 130 22.36 -5.61 -0.15
C LEU A 130 23.69 -6.28 -0.50
N GLU A 131 23.68 -7.32 -1.34
CA GLU A 131 24.86 -8.03 -1.82
C GLU A 131 25.66 -7.21 -2.85
N ALA A 132 25.01 -6.30 -3.57
CA ALA A 132 25.65 -5.44 -4.54
C ALA A 132 26.29 -4.17 -3.93
N LEU A 133 25.95 -3.83 -2.68
CA LEU A 133 26.43 -2.62 -2.05
C LEU A 133 27.79 -2.83 -1.38
N PRO A 134 28.79 -1.96 -1.66
CA PRO A 134 30.05 -1.95 -0.93
C PRO A 134 29.85 -1.38 0.49
N ASP A 135 30.85 -1.53 1.36
CA ASP A 135 30.79 -1.02 2.74
C ASP A 135 30.90 0.50 2.84
N ARG A 136 31.39 1.15 1.78
CA ARG A 136 31.55 2.62 1.75
C ARG A 136 31.06 3.17 0.42
N LEU A 137 30.31 4.25 0.50
CA LEU A 137 29.79 5.01 -0.65
C LEU A 137 30.01 6.51 -0.42
N LYS A 138 30.20 7.24 -1.50
CA LYS A 138 30.19 8.71 -1.50
C LYS A 138 28.75 9.23 -1.43
N GLY A 139 27.80 8.47 -1.93
CA GLY A 139 26.38 8.79 -1.95
C GLY A 139 25.54 7.67 -2.54
N VAL A 140 24.23 7.76 -2.40
CA VAL A 140 23.28 6.82 -3.00
C VAL A 140 22.12 7.57 -3.66
N VAL A 141 21.71 7.10 -4.82
CA VAL A 141 20.44 7.44 -5.45
C VAL A 141 19.47 6.26 -5.24
N ILE A 142 18.31 6.53 -4.68
CA ILE A 142 17.21 5.55 -4.57
C ILE A 142 16.12 5.97 -5.55
N ASP A 143 15.96 5.23 -6.64
CA ASP A 143 15.00 5.51 -7.69
C ASP A 143 13.68 4.79 -7.38
N LEU A 144 12.66 5.57 -7.02
CA LEU A 144 11.29 5.15 -6.73
C LEU A 144 10.32 5.53 -7.86
N ARG A 145 10.81 6.05 -8.97
CA ARG A 145 9.96 6.38 -10.12
C ARG A 145 9.28 5.11 -10.63
N ASP A 146 8.01 5.23 -10.99
CA ASP A 146 7.16 4.13 -11.46
C ASP A 146 6.92 3.00 -10.42
N ASN A 147 7.37 3.17 -9.17
CA ASN A 147 7.08 2.23 -8.09
C ASN A 147 5.66 2.46 -7.56
N ARG A 148 4.71 1.66 -8.04
CA ARG A 148 3.29 1.75 -7.68
C ARG A 148 2.93 1.06 -6.36
N GLY A 149 3.92 0.58 -5.59
CA GLY A 149 3.72 -0.01 -4.28
C GLY A 149 3.76 -1.53 -4.24
N GLY A 150 2.89 -2.14 -3.47
CA GLY A 150 2.87 -3.57 -3.15
C GLY A 150 3.29 -3.84 -1.70
N ASN A 151 4.18 -4.81 -1.46
CA ASN A 151 4.69 -5.07 -0.12
C ASN A 151 5.92 -4.20 0.19
N MET A 152 5.79 -3.26 1.13
CA MET A 152 6.85 -2.32 1.49
C MET A 152 8.04 -2.96 2.20
N TYR A 153 7.85 -4.08 2.92
CA TYR A 153 8.90 -4.65 3.79
C TYR A 153 10.17 -5.05 3.03
N PRO A 154 10.11 -5.77 1.88
CA PRO A 154 11.28 -6.04 1.07
C PRO A 154 11.96 -4.79 0.50
N MET A 155 11.18 -3.76 0.15
CA MET A 155 11.71 -2.50 -0.36
C MET A 155 12.49 -1.74 0.72
N ILE A 156 11.91 -1.60 1.93
CA ILE A 156 12.58 -0.95 3.06
C ILE A 156 13.80 -1.77 3.50
N ALA A 157 13.68 -3.12 3.53
CA ALA A 157 14.81 -3.99 3.85
C ALA A 157 15.98 -3.81 2.87
N ALA A 158 15.70 -3.61 1.58
CA ALA A 158 16.73 -3.38 0.56
C ALA A 158 17.57 -2.13 0.82
N VAL A 159 17.00 -1.12 1.47
CA VAL A 159 17.67 0.17 1.72
C VAL A 159 17.94 0.45 3.21
N HIS A 160 17.76 -0.56 4.07
CA HIS A 160 17.86 -0.39 5.53
C HIS A 160 19.23 0.12 5.99
N ARG A 161 20.31 -0.16 5.24
CA ARG A 161 21.67 0.31 5.57
C ARG A 161 21.80 1.85 5.53
N PHE A 162 20.86 2.56 4.92
CA PHE A 162 20.80 4.03 4.84
C PHE A 162 19.78 4.63 5.81
N LEU A 163 19.07 3.80 6.56
CA LEU A 163 18.03 4.21 7.51
C LEU A 163 18.53 4.09 8.96
N PRO A 164 18.01 4.90 9.88
CA PRO A 164 18.31 4.74 11.30
C PRO A 164 17.64 3.48 11.87
N ASP A 165 18.07 3.13 13.07
CA ASP A 165 17.71 1.86 13.72
C ASP A 165 16.25 1.78 14.19
N ASP A 166 15.69 2.93 14.58
CA ASP A 166 14.38 3.04 15.20
C ASP A 166 13.44 3.94 14.41
N ASP A 167 12.14 3.77 14.67
CA ASP A 167 11.06 4.68 14.33
C ASP A 167 11.16 5.32 12.93
N MET A 168 11.28 4.46 11.91
CA MET A 168 11.42 4.90 10.53
C MET A 168 10.10 5.43 9.97
N LEU A 169 9.00 4.78 10.33
CA LEU A 169 7.65 5.02 9.86
C LEU A 169 6.67 4.63 10.97
N ARG A 170 5.53 5.30 11.04
CA ARG A 170 4.42 4.93 11.93
C ARG A 170 3.13 4.83 11.13
N PHE A 171 2.23 3.95 11.55
CA PHE A 171 0.86 3.91 11.05
C PHE A 171 -0.08 4.47 12.10
N ARG A 172 -0.75 5.58 11.80
CA ARG A 172 -1.78 6.16 12.65
C ARG A 172 -3.16 5.73 12.19
N SER A 173 -3.81 4.90 13.00
CA SER A 173 -5.19 4.45 12.82
C SER A 173 -6.14 5.13 13.80
N ARG A 174 -7.45 4.87 13.69
CA ARG A 174 -8.44 5.26 14.69
C ARG A 174 -8.19 4.66 16.09
N LYS A 175 -7.37 3.62 16.18
CA LYS A 175 -7.08 2.88 17.44
C LYS A 175 -5.77 3.31 18.09
N GLY A 176 -5.01 4.17 17.44
CA GLY A 176 -3.72 4.65 17.90
C GLY A 176 -2.64 4.57 16.82
N THR A 177 -1.40 4.85 17.24
CA THR A 177 -0.23 4.90 16.36
C THR A 177 0.68 3.70 16.63
N GLN A 178 1.11 3.03 15.60
CA GLN A 178 2.01 1.88 15.66
C GLN A 178 3.32 2.18 14.92
N PRO A 179 4.48 2.13 15.60
CA PRO A 179 5.78 2.34 14.99
C PRO A 179 6.23 1.12 14.19
N ILE A 180 7.00 1.37 13.12
CA ILE A 180 7.70 0.38 12.32
C ILE A 180 9.20 0.63 12.50
N SER A 181 9.90 -0.34 13.10
CA SER A 181 11.34 -0.31 13.30
C SER A 181 12.08 -1.10 12.22
N CYS A 182 13.38 -0.84 12.06
CA CYS A 182 14.24 -1.61 11.17
C CYS A 182 14.24 -3.10 11.55
N ASP A 183 14.34 -3.43 12.83
CA ASP A 183 14.29 -4.81 13.29
C ASP A 183 12.99 -5.56 12.95
N PHE A 184 11.86 -4.85 13.00
CA PHE A 184 10.59 -5.42 12.58
C PHE A 184 10.59 -5.73 11.08
N VAL A 185 11.07 -4.79 10.25
CA VAL A 185 11.18 -4.96 8.80
C VAL A 185 12.10 -6.13 8.46
N MET A 186 13.30 -6.18 9.04
CA MET A 186 14.27 -7.25 8.75
C MET A 186 13.74 -8.63 9.13
N ARG A 187 13.08 -8.76 10.30
CA ARG A 187 12.41 -10.00 10.70
C ARG A 187 11.29 -10.41 9.75
N SER A 188 10.50 -9.44 9.22
CA SER A 188 9.40 -9.76 8.30
C SER A 188 9.86 -10.28 6.93
N VAL A 189 11.11 -10.04 6.55
CA VAL A 189 11.73 -10.65 5.35
C VAL A 189 12.68 -11.80 5.68
N GLY A 190 12.77 -12.20 6.96
CA GLY A 190 13.64 -13.30 7.42
C GLY A 190 15.13 -13.03 7.22
N MET A 191 15.57 -11.78 7.38
CA MET A 191 16.97 -11.35 7.23
C MET A 191 17.50 -10.69 8.50
N GLU A 192 18.83 -10.69 8.67
CA GLU A 192 19.52 -9.95 9.71
C GLU A 192 19.95 -8.57 9.20
N ARG A 193 20.07 -7.64 10.13
CA ARG A 193 20.56 -6.30 9.83
C ARG A 193 22.03 -6.33 9.43
N GLN A 194 22.36 -5.49 8.44
CA GLN A 194 23.75 -5.21 8.08
C GLN A 194 24.20 -3.86 8.64
N PRO A 195 25.51 -3.61 8.77
CA PRO A 195 26.04 -2.32 9.22
C PRO A 195 25.56 -1.16 8.34
N SER A 196 25.24 -0.03 8.97
CA SER A 196 24.82 1.19 8.29
C SER A 196 25.91 1.76 7.38
N ILE A 197 25.48 2.42 6.30
CA ILE A 197 26.36 3.19 5.40
C ILE A 197 26.02 4.67 5.57
N GLU A 198 26.99 5.42 6.08
CA GLU A 198 26.88 6.88 6.25
C GLU A 198 27.24 7.59 4.96
N CYS A 199 26.24 8.06 4.21
CA CYS A 199 26.44 8.88 3.01
C CYS A 199 25.20 9.75 2.72
N PRO A 200 25.30 10.78 1.87
CA PRO A 200 24.15 11.52 1.36
C PRO A 200 23.25 10.62 0.51
N VAL A 201 21.92 10.82 0.62
CA VAL A 201 20.89 10.04 -0.09
C VAL A 201 20.07 10.97 -0.97
N ALA A 202 20.00 10.68 -2.25
CA ALA A 202 19.07 11.30 -3.19
C ALA A 202 17.94 10.31 -3.51
N ILE A 203 16.69 10.75 -3.46
CA ILE A 203 15.52 9.92 -3.78
C ILE A 203 14.83 10.50 -5.01
N LEU A 204 14.53 9.66 -6.00
CA LEU A 204 13.83 10.07 -7.21
C LEU A 204 12.37 9.63 -7.15
N THR A 205 11.46 10.57 -7.45
CA THR A 205 10.01 10.32 -7.46
C THR A 205 9.37 10.83 -8.75
N ASN A 206 8.21 10.26 -9.08
CA ASN A 206 7.31 10.78 -10.11
C ASN A 206 5.84 10.52 -9.71
N GLU A 207 4.91 10.94 -10.57
CA GLU A 207 3.46 10.78 -10.39
C GLU A 207 2.98 9.33 -10.26
N TRP A 208 3.84 8.35 -10.56
CA TRP A 208 3.58 6.93 -10.41
C TRP A 208 4.20 6.31 -9.15
N THR A 209 4.99 7.09 -8.40
CA THR A 209 5.45 6.67 -7.06
C THR A 209 4.25 6.66 -6.12
N ALA A 210 3.83 5.47 -5.67
CA ALA A 210 2.58 5.31 -4.91
C ALA A 210 2.70 4.29 -3.77
N SER A 211 1.83 4.43 -2.76
CA SER A 211 1.59 3.44 -1.70
C SER A 211 2.91 3.01 -1.01
N SER A 212 3.31 1.74 -1.10
CA SER A 212 4.56 1.26 -0.50
C SER A 212 5.82 1.97 -1.03
N GLY A 213 5.81 2.51 -2.26
CA GLY A 213 6.87 3.39 -2.77
C GLY A 213 6.95 4.69 -1.98
N GLU A 214 5.80 5.28 -1.63
CA GLU A 214 5.71 6.45 -0.77
C GLU A 214 6.12 6.12 0.68
N ALA A 215 5.76 4.93 1.19
CA ALA A 215 6.20 4.48 2.52
C ALA A 215 7.74 4.39 2.62
N VAL A 216 8.43 3.91 1.56
CA VAL A 216 9.90 3.94 1.50
C VAL A 216 10.42 5.37 1.56
N LEU A 217 9.87 6.29 0.76
CA LEU A 217 10.24 7.72 0.79
C LEU A 217 10.06 8.33 2.19
N ILE A 218 8.93 8.04 2.85
CA ILE A 218 8.61 8.56 4.19
C ILE A 218 9.62 8.08 5.25
N CYS A 219 10.19 6.87 5.11
CA CYS A 219 11.23 6.37 6.00
C CYS A 219 12.48 7.28 6.04
N PHE A 220 12.73 8.05 5.00
CA PHE A 220 13.86 8.99 4.90
C PHE A 220 13.51 10.42 5.33
N ARG A 221 12.22 10.72 5.57
CA ARG A 221 11.77 12.07 5.89
C ARG A 221 12.40 12.59 7.20
N GLY A 222 12.90 13.82 7.16
CA GLY A 222 13.55 14.46 8.31
C GLY A 222 15.02 14.10 8.52
N MET A 223 15.65 13.35 7.63
CA MET A 223 17.08 13.08 7.65
C MET A 223 17.85 14.24 6.97
N GLU A 224 18.90 14.78 7.66
CA GLU A 224 19.61 15.98 7.19
C GLU A 224 20.33 15.82 5.85
N LYS A 225 20.83 14.60 5.56
CA LYS A 225 21.59 14.30 4.33
C LYS A 225 20.75 13.67 3.24
N VAL A 226 19.43 13.90 3.25
CA VAL A 226 18.49 13.36 2.26
C VAL A 226 17.90 14.50 1.44
N LYS A 227 17.75 14.30 0.12
CA LYS A 227 16.98 15.16 -0.76
C LYS A 227 16.18 14.36 -1.76
N VAL A 228 14.95 14.83 -2.04
CA VAL A 228 14.02 14.25 -2.99
C VAL A 228 13.97 15.09 -4.27
N PHE A 229 14.06 14.42 -5.42
CA PHE A 229 14.10 15.03 -6.75
C PHE A 229 13.00 14.44 -7.64
N GLY A 230 12.43 15.24 -8.53
CA GLY A 230 11.48 14.78 -9.54
C GLY A 230 10.14 15.50 -9.50
N SER A 231 9.04 14.79 -9.62
CA SER A 231 7.69 15.34 -9.50
C SER A 231 6.96 14.79 -8.26
N PRO A 232 5.84 15.42 -7.85
CA PRO A 232 5.01 14.92 -6.75
C PRO A 232 4.57 13.48 -6.97
N THR A 233 4.44 12.73 -5.87
CA THR A 233 3.98 11.34 -5.88
C THR A 233 2.47 11.22 -6.16
N ALA A 234 1.94 10.01 -6.23
CA ALA A 234 0.53 9.75 -6.51
C ALA A 234 -0.43 10.09 -5.35
N GLY A 235 0.09 10.22 -4.12
CA GLY A 235 -0.72 10.53 -2.94
C GLY A 235 -1.56 9.36 -2.45
N TYR A 236 -0.94 8.20 -2.28
CA TYR A 236 -1.53 7.00 -1.69
C TYR A 236 -0.75 6.53 -0.46
N ALA A 237 -0.16 7.46 0.28
CA ALA A 237 0.65 7.20 1.47
C ALA A 237 -0.22 6.86 2.68
N SER A 238 -0.96 5.75 2.58
CA SER A 238 -1.87 5.26 3.61
C SER A 238 -1.83 3.73 3.73
N ALA A 239 -2.05 3.23 4.95
CA ALA A 239 -1.99 1.82 5.26
C ALA A 239 -3.30 1.12 4.91
N ASN A 240 -3.23 0.18 3.96
CA ASN A 240 -4.34 -0.67 3.57
C ASN A 240 -4.26 -2.04 4.23
N MET A 241 -5.42 -2.58 4.62
CA MET A 241 -5.57 -3.94 5.13
C MET A 241 -6.60 -4.71 4.30
N PRO A 242 -6.28 -5.93 3.86
CA PRO A 242 -7.24 -6.81 3.18
C PRO A 242 -8.14 -7.51 4.20
N PHE A 243 -9.44 -7.55 3.92
CA PHE A 243 -10.44 -8.25 4.72
C PHE A 243 -11.25 -9.19 3.83
N PRO A 244 -11.31 -10.50 4.13
CA PRO A 244 -12.04 -11.44 3.30
C PRO A 244 -13.56 -11.21 3.36
N LEU A 245 -14.20 -11.27 2.19
CA LEU A 245 -15.63 -11.21 2.00
C LEU A 245 -16.21 -12.60 1.69
N PRO A 246 -17.55 -12.81 1.85
CA PRO A 246 -18.15 -14.14 1.74
C PRO A 246 -18.09 -14.80 0.37
N ASP A 247 -17.87 -14.03 -0.69
CA ASP A 247 -17.79 -14.48 -2.08
C ASP A 247 -16.35 -14.83 -2.53
N GLY A 248 -15.38 -14.76 -1.61
CA GLY A 248 -13.96 -14.97 -1.89
C GLY A 248 -13.22 -13.71 -2.32
N SER A 249 -13.93 -12.60 -2.55
CA SER A 249 -13.31 -11.30 -2.78
C SER A 249 -12.64 -10.73 -1.51
N GLN A 250 -11.83 -9.69 -1.67
CA GLN A 250 -11.20 -8.98 -0.55
C GLN A 250 -11.57 -7.50 -0.57
N LEU A 251 -12.02 -6.99 0.58
CA LEU A 251 -12.16 -5.59 0.85
C LEU A 251 -10.80 -5.04 1.27
N VAL A 252 -10.09 -4.38 0.36
CA VAL A 252 -8.84 -3.67 0.68
C VAL A 252 -9.20 -2.28 1.19
N LEU A 253 -9.08 -2.10 2.50
CA LEU A 253 -9.59 -0.94 3.23
C LEU A 253 -8.45 -0.13 3.82
N THR A 254 -8.44 1.18 3.59
CA THR A 254 -7.54 2.11 4.28
C THR A 254 -7.92 2.19 5.76
N THR A 255 -6.97 1.83 6.60
CA THR A 255 -7.15 1.74 8.07
C THR A 255 -6.29 2.73 8.83
N GLY A 256 -5.32 3.36 8.18
CA GLY A 256 -4.42 4.32 8.79
C GLY A 256 -3.71 5.20 7.77
N CYS A 257 -3.09 6.27 8.26
CA CYS A 257 -2.17 7.13 7.52
C CYS A 257 -0.73 6.79 7.88
N ASP A 258 0.18 7.03 6.96
CA ASP A 258 1.61 6.95 7.19
C ASP A 258 2.08 8.22 7.90
N VAL A 259 2.92 8.07 8.91
CA VAL A 259 3.45 9.19 9.70
C VAL A 259 4.97 9.08 9.74
N ALA A 260 5.65 10.12 9.29
CA ALA A 260 7.10 10.20 9.34
C ALA A 260 7.60 10.34 10.79
N ARG A 261 8.89 10.08 11.02
CA ARG A 261 9.57 10.34 12.30
C ARG A 261 9.45 11.79 12.78
N THR A 262 9.30 12.74 11.85
CA THR A 262 9.07 14.16 12.14
C THR A 262 7.69 14.45 12.73
N GLY A 263 6.77 13.50 12.69
CA GLY A 263 5.37 13.69 13.01
C GLY A 263 4.51 14.19 11.85
N GLU A 264 5.09 14.43 10.68
CA GLU A 264 4.36 14.78 9.46
C GLU A 264 3.52 13.58 9.02
N GLU A 265 2.25 13.81 8.73
CA GLU A 265 1.27 12.79 8.38
C GLU A 265 0.94 12.83 6.90
N PHE A 266 0.90 11.66 6.29
CA PHE A 266 0.60 11.46 4.87
C PHE A 266 -0.57 10.47 4.74
N CYS A 267 -1.57 10.83 3.94
CA CYS A 267 -2.73 9.97 3.66
C CYS A 267 -3.01 9.96 2.16
N ASP A 268 -3.84 10.91 1.71
CA ASP A 268 -4.35 10.96 0.33
C ASP A 268 -3.73 12.08 -0.51
N ASP A 269 -2.78 12.85 0.04
CA ASP A 269 -2.11 13.95 -0.65
C ASP A 269 -0.75 13.52 -1.23
N PRO A 270 -0.39 13.98 -2.44
CA PRO A 270 0.92 13.75 -3.02
C PRO A 270 2.06 14.29 -2.16
N ILE A 271 3.16 13.55 -2.07
CA ILE A 271 4.39 14.01 -1.42
C ILE A 271 5.17 14.85 -2.44
N VAL A 272 5.38 16.11 -2.12
CA VAL A 272 6.12 17.04 -2.99
C VAL A 272 7.62 16.84 -2.78
N PRO A 273 8.43 16.70 -3.86
CA PRO A 273 9.88 16.60 -3.75
C PRO A 273 10.51 17.91 -3.28
N ASP A 274 11.73 17.84 -2.72
CA ASP A 274 12.51 19.05 -2.35
C ASP A 274 12.93 19.87 -3.57
N ILE A 275 13.17 19.18 -4.71
CA ILE A 275 13.56 19.76 -5.98
C ILE A 275 12.69 19.19 -7.09
N THR A 276 11.76 20.00 -7.60
CA THR A 276 10.96 19.65 -8.78
C THR A 276 11.81 19.85 -10.03
N THR A 277 11.95 18.78 -10.83
CA THR A 277 12.81 18.77 -12.03
C THR A 277 12.38 17.68 -13.01
N ASP A 278 12.63 17.92 -14.31
CA ASP A 278 12.40 16.97 -15.39
C ASP A 278 13.63 16.05 -15.62
N THR A 279 14.77 16.35 -14.97
CA THR A 279 16.03 15.58 -15.04
C THR A 279 16.48 15.08 -13.65
N PRO A 280 15.60 14.36 -12.90
CA PRO A 280 15.84 14.10 -11.48
C PRO A 280 17.11 13.28 -11.21
N GLN A 281 17.49 12.37 -12.07
CA GLN A 281 18.70 11.57 -11.89
C GLN A 281 19.97 12.39 -12.12
N GLU A 282 20.00 13.26 -13.12
CA GLU A 282 21.13 14.13 -13.41
C GLU A 282 21.35 15.11 -12.26
N ASP A 283 20.28 15.77 -11.81
CA ASP A 283 20.34 16.73 -10.70
C ASP A 283 20.73 16.08 -9.37
N ALA A 284 20.26 14.87 -9.11
CA ALA A 284 20.64 14.08 -7.95
C ALA A 284 22.14 13.72 -7.96
N LEU A 285 22.66 13.29 -9.10
CA LEU A 285 24.08 12.97 -9.25
C LEU A 285 24.97 14.22 -9.11
N LEU A 286 24.56 15.36 -9.67
CA LEU A 286 25.24 16.64 -9.51
C LEU A 286 25.25 17.08 -8.03
N TRP A 287 24.13 16.95 -7.33
CA TRP A 287 24.05 17.28 -5.91
C TRP A 287 24.95 16.37 -5.07
N LEU A 288 24.98 15.06 -5.32
CA LEU A 288 25.85 14.12 -4.62
C LEU A 288 27.35 14.40 -4.92
N GLY A 289 27.70 14.76 -6.15
CA GLY A 289 29.07 15.11 -6.53
C GLY A 289 29.59 16.40 -5.92
N SER A 290 28.71 17.26 -5.37
CA SER A 290 29.07 18.50 -4.67
C SER A 290 29.29 18.31 -3.16
N LYS A 291 29.15 17.09 -2.61
CA LYS A 291 29.29 16.74 -1.21
C LYS A 291 30.59 16.01 -0.94
#